data_b9675e75ed35eb39b5271eb4309c91e9
#
_entry.id   b9675e75ed35eb39b5271eb4309c91e9
#
_cell.length_a   1.000
_cell.length_b   1.000
_cell.length_c   1.000
_cell.angle_alpha   90.00
_cell.angle_beta   90.00
_cell.angle_gamma   90.00
#
_symmetry.space_group_name_H-M   'P 1'
#
loop_
_entity.id
_entity.type
_entity.pdbx_description
1 polymer ?
#
loop_
_entity_poly.entity_id
_entity_poly.type
_entity_poly.pdbx_seq_one_letter_code
_entity_poly.pdbx_strand_id
1 'polypeptide(L)'
;GGINIIMSGGVYRLYKPLFIRPEDSGTADSPTIIRSADGERAIISGGTEVKGWRKGCDDERLPAGVRSKVWVADAPMAGNRIVETRQLWADGRKAVRASQFAYGVMERMKAFNTDDESITIPTPKTDLSRARQLEMTVHQRWAIAILRVREMKDMGNGLTKVWFHQPESQIEFAHPWPQPVIDGERG
;
A
#
# COMPACT_ATOMS: atom_id res chain seq x y z
N GLY A 1 37.60 21.27 -0.62
CA GLY A 1 36.86 20.59 -1.68
C GLY A 1 35.76 19.75 -1.09
N GLY A 2 34.63 19.63 -1.79
CA GLY A 2 33.49 18.83 -1.38
C GLY A 2 33.76 17.31 -1.40
N ILE A 3 32.77 16.53 -0.97
CA ILE A 3 32.80 15.06 -0.98
C ILE A 3 31.99 14.56 -2.16
N ASN A 4 32.57 13.69 -2.99
CA ASN A 4 31.85 12.97 -4.03
C ASN A 4 31.77 11.49 -3.67
N ILE A 5 30.56 10.98 -3.48
CA ILE A 5 30.27 9.57 -3.30
C ILE A 5 29.76 9.05 -4.65
N ILE A 6 30.61 8.32 -5.36
CA ILE A 6 30.32 7.80 -6.69
C ILE A 6 29.93 6.33 -6.55
N MET A 7 28.71 6.01 -6.95
CA MET A 7 28.15 4.65 -6.90
C MET A 7 28.25 4.00 -8.27
N SER A 8 28.85 2.83 -8.33
CA SER A 8 28.83 1.98 -9.54
C SER A 8 27.41 1.56 -9.87
N GLY A 9 27.16 1.19 -11.13
CA GLY A 9 25.87 0.67 -11.55
C GLY A 9 25.47 -0.58 -10.78
N GLY A 10 24.19 -0.69 -10.44
CA GLY A 10 23.65 -1.82 -9.69
C GLY A 10 22.53 -1.43 -8.72
N VAL A 11 22.00 -2.43 -8.02
CA VAL A 11 20.94 -2.23 -7.02
C VAL A 11 21.50 -2.39 -5.62
N TYR A 12 21.50 -1.31 -4.87
CA TYR A 12 21.94 -1.22 -3.46
C TYR A 12 20.70 -1.37 -2.57
N ARG A 13 20.51 -2.56 -1.97
CA ARG A 13 19.36 -2.83 -1.12
C ARG A 13 19.65 -2.43 0.31
N LEU A 14 18.85 -1.51 0.83
CA LEU A 14 18.95 -1.03 2.20
C LEU A 14 18.02 -1.83 3.11
N TYR A 15 18.59 -2.46 4.12
CA TYR A 15 17.86 -3.15 5.20
C TYR A 15 17.67 -2.28 6.45
N LYS A 16 18.27 -1.08 6.43
CA LYS A 16 18.15 -0.06 7.47
C LYS A 16 18.02 1.31 6.79
N PRO A 17 17.40 2.28 7.45
CA PRO A 17 17.36 3.64 6.93
C PRO A 17 18.75 4.20 6.67
N LEU A 18 18.90 4.87 5.55
CA LEU A 18 20.07 5.72 5.29
C LEU A 18 19.80 7.09 5.91
N PHE A 19 20.61 7.46 6.89
CA PHE A 19 20.51 8.77 7.52
C PHE A 19 21.49 9.73 6.85
N ILE A 20 20.99 10.86 6.38
CA ILE A 20 21.78 12.02 5.93
C ILE A 20 21.48 13.12 6.92
N ARG A 21 22.51 13.57 7.62
CA ARG A 21 22.42 14.56 8.70
C ARG A 21 22.89 15.93 8.21
N PRO A 22 22.60 17.01 8.93
CA PRO A 22 23.09 18.34 8.57
C PRO A 22 24.60 18.41 8.35
N GLU A 23 25.37 17.70 9.18
CA GLU A 23 26.85 17.64 9.08
C GLU A 23 27.34 16.91 7.81
N ASP A 24 26.51 16.14 7.16
CA ASP A 24 26.83 15.43 5.90
C ASP A 24 26.62 16.31 4.66
N SER A 25 25.98 17.48 4.80
CA SER A 25 25.54 18.30 3.67
C SER A 25 26.69 18.99 2.93
N GLY A 26 27.79 19.33 3.62
CA GLY A 26 28.82 20.21 3.10
C GLY A 26 28.39 21.69 3.09
N THR A 27 29.02 22.49 2.25
CA THR A 27 28.73 23.93 2.06
C THR A 27 28.41 24.22 0.59
N ALA A 28 27.95 25.43 0.28
CA ALA A 28 27.72 25.86 -1.10
C ALA A 28 28.98 25.73 -1.98
N ASP A 29 30.17 26.05 -1.42
CA ASP A 29 31.45 25.96 -2.12
C ASP A 29 32.09 24.56 -2.03
N SER A 30 31.60 23.71 -1.17
CA SER A 30 32.13 22.36 -0.90
C SER A 30 30.99 21.37 -0.60
N PRO A 31 30.12 21.10 -1.56
CA PRO A 31 28.93 20.24 -1.34
C PRO A 31 29.31 18.77 -1.21
N THR A 32 28.47 18.01 -0.52
CA THR A 32 28.44 16.54 -0.61
C THR A 32 27.55 16.11 -1.76
N ILE A 33 28.10 15.40 -2.71
CA ILE A 33 27.40 14.92 -3.91
C ILE A 33 27.35 13.39 -3.90
N ILE A 34 26.15 12.84 -4.01
CA ILE A 34 25.95 11.39 -4.18
C ILE A 34 25.43 11.19 -5.59
N ARG A 35 26.14 10.44 -6.42
CA ARG A 35 25.75 10.23 -7.83
C ARG A 35 26.15 8.86 -8.34
N SER A 36 25.55 8.43 -9.42
CA SER A 36 26.04 7.26 -10.18
C SER A 36 27.36 7.59 -10.87
N ALA A 37 28.17 6.58 -11.13
CA ALA A 37 29.29 6.68 -12.05
C ALA A 37 28.78 7.07 -13.46
N ASP A 38 29.65 7.73 -14.24
CA ASP A 38 29.27 8.23 -15.57
C ASP A 38 28.91 7.06 -16.48
N GLY A 39 27.74 7.19 -17.15
CA GLY A 39 27.19 6.14 -18.00
C GLY A 39 26.57 4.94 -17.28
N GLU A 40 26.60 4.91 -15.94
CA GLU A 40 26.05 3.84 -15.13
C GLU A 40 24.76 4.25 -14.42
N ARG A 41 23.99 3.27 -13.96
CA ARG A 41 22.77 3.47 -13.20
C ARG A 41 22.85 2.78 -11.85
N ALA A 42 23.04 3.54 -10.79
CA ALA A 42 22.93 3.08 -9.41
C ALA A 42 21.50 3.29 -8.89
N ILE A 43 20.93 2.27 -8.27
CA ILE A 43 19.57 2.29 -7.71
C ILE A 43 19.68 1.98 -6.21
N ILE A 44 19.29 2.92 -5.36
CA ILE A 44 19.11 2.69 -3.92
C ILE A 44 17.67 2.20 -3.71
N SER A 45 17.50 1.04 -3.09
CA SER A 45 16.19 0.40 -2.92
C SER A 45 15.98 -0.08 -1.50
N GLY A 46 14.85 0.30 -0.90
CA GLY A 46 14.35 -0.28 0.35
C GLY A 46 13.48 -1.53 0.15
N GLY A 47 13.35 -1.98 -1.09
CA GLY A 47 12.55 -3.17 -1.42
C GLY A 47 13.28 -4.48 -1.16
N THR A 48 12.53 -5.50 -0.76
CA THR A 48 13.00 -6.87 -0.65
C THR A 48 12.72 -7.62 -1.94
N GLU A 49 13.70 -8.34 -2.45
CA GLU A 49 13.52 -9.16 -3.65
C GLU A 49 12.74 -10.43 -3.33
N VAL A 50 11.71 -10.70 -4.12
CA VAL A 50 10.97 -11.96 -4.06
C VAL A 50 11.67 -12.99 -4.95
N LYS A 51 12.10 -14.08 -4.36
CA LYS A 51 12.88 -15.15 -5.02
C LYS A 51 12.14 -16.48 -4.96
N GLY A 52 12.68 -17.50 -5.63
CA GLY A 52 12.15 -18.86 -5.56
C GLY A 52 10.84 -19.01 -6.35
N TRP A 53 10.67 -18.27 -7.42
CA TRP A 53 9.50 -18.38 -8.29
C TRP A 53 9.39 -19.75 -8.93
N ARG A 54 8.22 -20.37 -8.81
CA ARG A 54 7.86 -21.64 -9.44
C ARG A 54 6.58 -21.50 -10.25
N LYS A 55 6.48 -22.20 -11.36
CA LYS A 55 5.30 -22.19 -12.22
C LYS A 55 4.28 -23.21 -11.71
N GLY A 56 3.02 -22.79 -11.69
CA GLY A 56 1.90 -23.60 -11.22
C GLY A 56 1.71 -23.62 -9.71
N CYS A 57 0.50 -23.86 -9.27
CA CYS A 57 0.15 -24.09 -7.87
C CYS A 57 -1.14 -24.89 -7.77
N ASP A 58 -1.35 -25.57 -6.63
CA ASP A 58 -2.53 -26.34 -6.32
C ASP A 58 -3.55 -25.55 -5.45
N ASP A 59 -3.44 -24.23 -5.43
CA ASP A 59 -4.31 -23.38 -4.64
C ASP A 59 -5.75 -23.38 -5.18
N GLU A 60 -6.68 -23.98 -4.44
CA GLU A 60 -8.08 -24.11 -4.83
C GLU A 60 -8.83 -22.78 -4.92
N ARG A 61 -8.28 -21.71 -4.34
CA ARG A 61 -8.83 -20.34 -4.46
C ARG A 61 -8.72 -19.81 -5.89
N LEU A 62 -7.79 -20.36 -6.68
CA LEU A 62 -7.63 -20.01 -8.09
C LEU A 62 -8.50 -20.91 -8.98
N PRO A 63 -9.11 -20.37 -10.04
CA PRO A 63 -9.79 -21.17 -11.05
C PRO A 63 -8.85 -22.24 -11.63
N ALA A 64 -9.34 -23.48 -11.83
CA ALA A 64 -8.53 -24.60 -12.28
C ALA A 64 -7.73 -24.29 -13.57
N GLY A 65 -8.34 -23.58 -14.53
CA GLY A 65 -7.71 -23.26 -15.82
C GLY A 65 -6.54 -22.27 -15.76
N VAL A 66 -6.29 -21.64 -14.59
CA VAL A 66 -5.16 -20.71 -14.42
C VAL A 66 -4.06 -21.25 -13.50
N ARG A 67 -4.33 -22.31 -12.73
CA ARG A 67 -3.38 -22.85 -11.75
C ARG A 67 -2.03 -23.23 -12.34
N SER A 68 -2.02 -23.82 -13.52
CA SER A 68 -0.77 -24.18 -14.23
C SER A 68 -0.06 -23.00 -14.90
N LYS A 69 -0.72 -21.84 -15.00
CA LYS A 69 -0.21 -20.66 -15.72
C LYS A 69 0.36 -19.59 -14.80
N VAL A 70 0.04 -19.64 -13.50
CA VAL A 70 0.52 -18.66 -12.53
C VAL A 70 1.94 -18.95 -12.08
N TRP A 71 2.63 -17.91 -11.67
CA TRP A 71 3.91 -18.01 -10.99
C TRP A 71 3.69 -17.75 -9.50
N VAL A 72 4.31 -18.55 -8.67
CA VAL A 72 4.17 -18.52 -7.21
C VAL A 72 5.54 -18.42 -6.56
N ALA A 73 5.65 -17.60 -5.55
CA ALA A 73 6.80 -17.52 -4.66
C ALA A 73 6.33 -17.30 -3.23
N ASP A 74 7.17 -17.70 -2.30
CA ASP A 74 6.88 -17.45 -0.89
C ASP A 74 7.04 -15.96 -0.56
N ALA A 75 6.15 -15.44 0.27
CA ALA A 75 6.24 -14.05 0.70
C ALA A 75 7.52 -13.82 1.51
N PRO A 76 8.20 -12.68 1.33
CA PRO A 76 9.38 -12.36 2.12
C PRO A 76 9.08 -12.36 3.61
N MET A 77 10.05 -12.83 4.40
CA MET A 77 9.96 -12.87 5.86
C MET A 77 10.90 -11.82 6.48
N ALA A 78 10.43 -11.18 7.56
CA ALA A 78 11.25 -10.37 8.45
C ALA A 78 11.21 -11.01 9.84
N GLY A 79 12.28 -11.71 10.20
CA GLY A 79 12.26 -12.61 11.35
C GLY A 79 11.21 -13.71 11.16
N ASN A 80 10.28 -13.86 12.10
CA ASN A 80 9.21 -14.86 12.06
C ASN A 80 7.88 -14.33 11.51
N ARG A 81 7.88 -13.16 10.88
CA ARG A 81 6.67 -12.54 10.34
C ARG A 81 6.74 -12.39 8.83
N ILE A 82 5.64 -12.66 8.16
CA ILE A 82 5.48 -12.32 6.74
C ILE A 82 5.51 -10.80 6.60
N VAL A 83 6.31 -10.31 5.64
CA VAL A 83 6.33 -8.88 5.30
C VAL A 83 5.02 -8.54 4.58
N GLU A 84 4.18 -7.75 5.21
CA GLU A 84 2.99 -7.20 4.56
C GLU A 84 3.41 -6.09 3.59
N THR A 85 3.35 -6.41 2.30
CA THR A 85 3.75 -5.47 1.24
C THR A 85 2.54 -4.77 0.67
N ARG A 86 2.61 -3.44 0.54
CA ARG A 86 1.59 -2.64 -0.16
C ARG A 86 1.99 -2.30 -1.59
N GLN A 87 3.21 -2.60 -1.96
CA GLN A 87 3.75 -2.33 -3.29
C GLN A 87 4.50 -3.55 -3.80
N LEU A 88 4.22 -3.92 -5.03
CA LEU A 88 4.96 -4.93 -5.77
C LEU A 88 5.50 -4.28 -7.06
N TRP A 89 6.75 -4.58 -7.38
CA TRP A 89 7.40 -4.12 -8.59
C TRP A 89 7.85 -5.33 -9.40
N ALA A 90 7.51 -5.36 -10.66
CA ALA A 90 7.95 -6.38 -11.61
C ALA A 90 8.57 -5.68 -12.81
N ASP A 91 9.76 -6.11 -13.22
CA ASP A 91 10.51 -5.53 -14.36
C ASP A 91 10.62 -3.98 -14.30
N GLY A 92 10.87 -3.46 -13.11
CA GLY A 92 11.01 -2.02 -12.88
C GLY A 92 9.69 -1.24 -12.93
N ARG A 93 8.54 -1.90 -13.05
CA ARG A 93 7.21 -1.28 -13.06
C ARG A 93 6.44 -1.63 -11.79
N LYS A 94 5.78 -0.63 -11.23
CA LYS A 94 4.88 -0.84 -10.09
C LYS A 94 3.63 -1.58 -10.56
N ALA A 95 3.35 -2.73 -9.95
CA ALA A 95 2.13 -3.49 -10.20
C ALA A 95 0.90 -2.73 -9.68
N VAL A 96 -0.21 -2.89 -10.39
CA VAL A 96 -1.50 -2.31 -9.97
C VAL A 96 -2.11 -3.21 -8.90
N ARG A 97 -2.39 -2.63 -7.75
CA ARG A 97 -3.11 -3.32 -6.68
C ARG A 97 -4.58 -3.48 -7.08
N ALA A 98 -5.16 -4.65 -6.87
CA ALA A 98 -6.58 -4.86 -7.14
C ALA A 98 -7.43 -3.87 -6.32
N SER A 99 -8.36 -3.20 -6.99
CA SER A 99 -9.28 -2.26 -6.37
C SER A 99 -10.62 -2.25 -7.13
N GLN A 100 -11.67 -1.80 -6.46
CA GLN A 100 -13.00 -1.67 -7.06
C GLN A 100 -13.01 -0.60 -8.16
N PHE A 101 -12.23 0.46 -7.97
CA PHE A 101 -12.19 1.61 -8.87
C PHE A 101 -10.84 1.71 -9.57
N ALA A 102 -10.83 2.30 -10.76
CA ALA A 102 -9.62 2.70 -11.44
C ALA A 102 -8.84 3.73 -10.60
N TYR A 103 -7.55 3.86 -10.85
CA TYR A 103 -6.71 4.84 -10.16
C TYR A 103 -7.28 6.26 -10.28
N GLY A 104 -7.39 6.95 -9.16
CA GLY A 104 -7.93 8.32 -9.07
C GLY A 104 -9.46 8.41 -9.08
N VAL A 105 -10.17 7.30 -9.24
CA VAL A 105 -11.63 7.26 -9.10
C VAL A 105 -11.99 6.89 -7.68
N MET A 106 -12.85 7.68 -7.07
CA MET A 106 -13.34 7.48 -5.70
C MET A 106 -14.84 7.60 -5.67
N GLU A 107 -15.47 6.93 -4.73
CA GLU A 107 -16.89 7.05 -4.42
C GLU A 107 -17.06 7.69 -3.04
N ARG A 108 -18.05 8.53 -2.90
CA ARG A 108 -18.33 9.19 -1.62
C ARG A 108 -19.03 8.22 -0.68
N MET A 109 -18.55 8.17 0.56
CA MET A 109 -19.25 7.48 1.63
C MET A 109 -20.56 8.22 1.96
N LYS A 110 -21.54 7.48 2.42
CA LYS A 110 -22.87 8.00 2.76
C LYS A 110 -23.01 8.37 4.25
N ALA A 111 -22.22 7.73 5.10
CA ALA A 111 -22.15 8.05 6.52
C ALA A 111 -20.80 7.63 7.11
N PHE A 112 -20.36 8.35 8.12
CA PHE A 112 -19.24 8.05 8.98
C PHE A 112 -19.74 8.12 10.43
N ASN A 113 -19.77 6.98 11.11
CA ASN A 113 -20.36 6.87 12.44
C ASN A 113 -19.29 6.55 13.47
N THR A 114 -19.06 7.48 14.40
CA THR A 114 -18.08 7.37 15.46
C THR A 114 -18.53 6.47 16.61
N ASP A 115 -19.86 6.29 16.81
CA ASP A 115 -20.38 5.56 17.94
C ASP A 115 -20.15 4.06 17.82
N ASP A 116 -20.25 3.54 16.60
CA ASP A 116 -20.03 2.11 16.31
C ASP A 116 -18.85 1.86 15.37
N GLU A 117 -18.03 2.87 15.12
CA GLU A 117 -16.82 2.81 14.31
C GLU A 117 -17.09 2.22 12.90
N SER A 118 -18.07 2.77 12.21
CA SER A 118 -18.49 2.25 10.91
C SER A 118 -18.58 3.31 9.81
N ILE A 119 -18.42 2.85 8.57
CA ILE A 119 -18.64 3.66 7.37
C ILE A 119 -19.77 3.03 6.57
N THR A 120 -20.70 3.85 6.06
CA THR A 120 -21.70 3.40 5.10
C THR A 120 -21.31 3.84 3.71
N ILE A 121 -21.30 2.89 2.77
CA ILE A 121 -20.93 3.09 1.37
C ILE A 121 -22.04 2.57 0.45
N PRO A 122 -22.10 3.01 -0.82
CA PRO A 122 -22.87 2.30 -1.83
C PRO A 122 -22.44 0.83 -1.91
N THR A 123 -23.39 -0.08 -2.10
CA THR A 123 -23.09 -1.51 -2.14
C THR A 123 -22.12 -1.82 -3.28
N PRO A 124 -20.97 -2.47 -3.00
CA PRO A 124 -20.01 -2.85 -4.02
C PRO A 124 -20.64 -3.68 -5.13
N LYS A 125 -20.36 -3.34 -6.38
CA LYS A 125 -20.86 -4.09 -7.56
C LYS A 125 -20.07 -5.38 -7.82
N THR A 126 -18.89 -5.48 -7.24
CA THR A 126 -18.00 -6.64 -7.38
C THR A 126 -18.36 -7.69 -6.33
N ASP A 127 -18.42 -8.95 -6.73
CA ASP A 127 -18.54 -10.06 -5.77
C ASP A 127 -17.30 -10.15 -4.90
N LEU A 128 -17.46 -9.87 -3.61
CA LEU A 128 -16.41 -9.89 -2.60
C LEU A 128 -16.44 -11.15 -1.74
N SER A 129 -17.33 -12.10 -2.02
CA SER A 129 -17.53 -13.33 -1.20
C SER A 129 -16.25 -14.17 -1.06
N ARG A 130 -15.38 -14.12 -2.06
CA ARG A 130 -14.09 -14.82 -2.09
C ARG A 130 -12.90 -13.96 -1.70
N ALA A 131 -13.10 -12.66 -1.51
CA ALA A 131 -12.04 -11.75 -1.14
C ALA A 131 -11.56 -12.01 0.29
N ARG A 132 -10.24 -11.96 0.48
CA ARG A 132 -9.58 -12.05 1.78
C ARG A 132 -8.78 -10.78 1.99
N GLN A 133 -8.63 -10.37 3.23
CA GLN A 133 -7.81 -9.21 3.58
C GLN A 133 -8.20 -7.93 2.83
N LEU A 134 -9.51 -7.67 2.76
CA LEU A 134 -10.01 -6.42 2.19
C LEU A 134 -9.51 -5.23 2.99
N GLU A 135 -9.13 -4.19 2.28
CA GLU A 135 -8.79 -2.89 2.85
C GLU A 135 -9.66 -1.81 2.20
N MET A 136 -10.05 -0.84 2.98
CA MET A 136 -10.70 0.37 2.51
C MET A 136 -9.72 1.54 2.64
N THR A 137 -9.52 2.27 1.55
CA THR A 137 -8.78 3.54 1.57
C THR A 137 -9.78 4.68 1.74
N VAL A 138 -9.71 5.37 2.86
CA VAL A 138 -10.56 6.51 3.19
C VAL A 138 -9.78 7.79 2.95
N HIS A 139 -10.23 8.60 2.01
CA HIS A 139 -9.67 9.91 1.75
C HIS A 139 -10.36 10.94 2.64
N GLN A 140 -9.58 11.64 3.40
CA GLN A 140 -9.98 12.77 4.24
C GLN A 140 -9.41 14.04 3.64
N ARG A 141 -9.75 15.20 4.22
CA ARG A 141 -9.31 16.50 3.67
C ARG A 141 -7.79 16.61 3.52
N TRP A 142 -7.01 16.05 4.46
CA TRP A 142 -5.54 16.16 4.47
C TRP A 142 -4.82 14.85 4.81
N ALA A 143 -5.56 13.77 4.98
CA ALA A 143 -5.02 12.47 5.32
C ALA A 143 -5.66 11.36 4.50
N ILE A 144 -5.01 10.22 4.48
CA ILE A 144 -5.52 8.98 3.91
C ILE A 144 -5.38 7.90 4.98
N ALA A 145 -6.50 7.30 5.37
CA ALA A 145 -6.51 6.11 6.19
C ALA A 145 -6.65 4.86 5.33
N ILE A 146 -5.94 3.79 5.68
CA ILE A 146 -6.09 2.47 5.08
C ILE A 146 -6.50 1.52 6.20
N LEU A 147 -7.76 1.12 6.16
CA LEU A 147 -8.41 0.36 7.21
C LEU A 147 -8.66 -1.07 6.73
N ARG A 148 -8.27 -2.08 7.51
CA ARG A 148 -8.58 -3.49 7.22
C ARG A 148 -10.04 -3.75 7.54
N VAL A 149 -10.79 -4.24 6.56
CA VAL A 149 -12.21 -4.55 6.70
C VAL A 149 -12.38 -5.82 7.54
N ARG A 150 -13.12 -5.70 8.64
CA ARG A 150 -13.51 -6.81 9.51
C ARG A 150 -14.83 -7.43 9.07
N GLU A 151 -15.81 -6.58 8.77
CA GLU A 151 -17.17 -7.00 8.47
C GLU A 151 -17.83 -6.03 7.48
N MET A 152 -18.67 -6.58 6.61
CA MET A 152 -19.53 -5.82 5.71
C MET A 152 -20.95 -6.35 5.82
N LYS A 153 -21.94 -5.48 5.96
CA LYS A 153 -23.36 -5.86 6.05
C LYS A 153 -24.18 -5.07 5.04
N ASP A 154 -24.85 -5.78 4.16
CA ASP A 154 -25.84 -5.18 3.25
C ASP A 154 -27.03 -4.63 4.07
N MET A 155 -27.37 -3.40 3.82
CA MET A 155 -28.48 -2.70 4.47
C MET A 155 -29.80 -2.79 3.69
N GLY A 156 -29.78 -3.44 2.51
CA GLY A 156 -30.96 -3.73 1.70
C GLY A 156 -31.49 -2.56 0.84
N ASN A 157 -30.83 -1.45 0.79
CA ASN A 157 -31.25 -0.26 0.02
C ASN A 157 -30.15 0.23 -0.93
N GLY A 158 -29.27 -0.65 -1.38
CA GLY A 158 -28.12 -0.31 -2.19
C GLY A 158 -26.96 0.27 -1.36
N LEU A 159 -27.02 0.12 -0.05
CA LEU A 159 -26.00 0.58 0.89
C LEU A 159 -25.41 -0.60 1.67
N THR A 160 -24.14 -0.51 1.99
CA THR A 160 -23.39 -1.48 2.80
C THR A 160 -22.73 -0.76 3.96
N LYS A 161 -22.91 -1.28 5.17
CA LYS A 161 -22.21 -0.82 6.36
C LYS A 161 -20.97 -1.66 6.57
N VAL A 162 -19.85 -0.98 6.89
CA VAL A 162 -18.52 -1.57 6.97
C VAL A 162 -17.88 -1.26 8.30
N TRP A 163 -17.34 -2.29 8.96
CA TRP A 163 -16.56 -2.18 10.19
C TRP A 163 -15.13 -2.67 9.96
N PHE A 164 -14.22 -2.20 10.79
CA PHE A 164 -12.79 -2.40 10.61
C PHE A 164 -12.16 -3.15 11.78
N HIS A 165 -10.94 -3.64 11.56
CA HIS A 165 -10.16 -4.26 12.61
C HIS A 165 -9.57 -3.22 13.55
N GLN A 166 -9.27 -3.66 14.77
CA GLN A 166 -8.53 -2.88 15.76
C GLN A 166 -7.00 -3.09 15.56
N PRO A 167 -6.15 -2.16 15.93
CA PRO A 167 -6.44 -0.86 16.57
C PRO A 167 -6.77 0.27 15.61
N GLU A 168 -6.62 0.06 14.29
CA GLU A 168 -6.78 1.12 13.28
C GLU A 168 -8.18 1.73 13.29
N SER A 169 -9.21 0.93 13.58
CA SER A 169 -10.59 1.43 13.70
C SER A 169 -10.69 2.49 14.79
N GLN A 170 -10.32 2.15 16.00
CA GLN A 170 -10.37 3.09 17.13
C GLN A 170 -9.54 4.35 16.87
N ILE A 171 -8.34 4.19 16.31
CA ILE A 171 -7.46 5.34 16.00
C ILE A 171 -8.15 6.28 15.03
N GLU A 172 -8.76 5.75 13.97
CA GLU A 172 -9.40 6.55 12.93
C GLU A 172 -10.66 7.25 13.43
N PHE A 173 -11.53 6.52 14.12
CA PHE A 173 -12.83 7.06 14.55
C PHE A 173 -12.77 7.95 15.80
N ALA A 174 -11.79 7.74 16.67
CA ALA A 174 -11.54 8.62 17.81
C ALA A 174 -10.77 9.89 17.43
N HIS A 175 -10.22 9.98 16.22
CA HIS A 175 -9.45 11.12 15.78
C HIS A 175 -10.36 12.33 15.55
N PRO A 176 -10.13 13.47 16.24
CA PRO A 176 -11.03 14.60 16.16
C PRO A 176 -10.99 15.31 14.80
N TRP A 177 -9.99 14.99 13.97
CA TRP A 177 -9.70 15.75 12.77
C TRP A 177 -8.51 15.15 11.99
N PRO A 178 -8.54 15.19 10.60
CA PRO A 178 -9.63 15.68 9.76
C PRO A 178 -10.74 14.64 9.62
N GLN A 179 -11.98 15.09 9.66
CA GLN A 179 -13.13 14.24 9.35
C GLN A 179 -13.22 13.96 7.84
N PRO A 180 -13.66 12.77 7.42
CA PRO A 180 -13.93 12.50 6.03
C PRO A 180 -15.10 13.33 5.50
N VAL A 181 -15.14 13.54 4.18
CA VAL A 181 -16.22 14.27 3.53
C VAL A 181 -17.31 13.28 3.14
N ILE A 182 -18.52 13.49 3.67
CA ILE A 182 -19.69 12.66 3.41
C ILE A 182 -20.43 13.17 2.15
N ASP A 183 -21.18 12.27 1.50
CA ASP A 183 -22.01 12.64 0.34
C ASP A 183 -23.03 13.72 0.71
N GLY A 184 -23.14 14.75 -0.14
CA GLY A 184 -23.96 15.93 0.11
C GLY A 184 -23.25 17.08 0.81
N GLU A 185 -22.07 16.86 1.39
CA GLU A 185 -21.25 17.93 1.95
C GLU A 185 -20.32 18.53 0.87
N ARG A 186 -20.08 19.84 0.98
CA ARG A 186 -19.06 20.50 0.16
C ARG A 186 -17.68 20.21 0.76
N GLY A 187 -16.86 19.52 0.01
CA GLY A 187 -15.46 19.22 0.35
C GLY A 187 -14.51 20.32 -0.11
#